data_58992213c4ac624e2d5b60683a3406a5
#
_entry.id   58992213c4ac624e2d5b60683a3406a5
#
_cell.length_a   1.000
_cell.length_b   1.000
_cell.length_c   1.000
_cell.angle_alpha   90.00
_cell.angle_beta   90.00
_cell.angle_gamma   90.00
#
_symmetry.space_group_name_H-M   'P 1'
#
loop_
_entity.id
_entity.type
_entity.pdbx_description
1 polymer ?
#
loop_
_entity_poly.entity_id
_entity_poly.type
_entity_poly.pdbx_seq_one_letter_code
_entity_poly.pdbx_strand_id
1 'polypeptide(L)'
;MTILNLMRNDLSESQLSKLKNVLEAILDVHAELPPTDEIIRKFESSKRLVGVKDTTISQYILEVNTLLRNIKKPIYLLTTPDIKDYLAKYREKRNISMITIQNKLRFLSSFFGFMFEEGFIDKNPIKGIGRIFVEKRIKKAFTPEDLARIRDSCSSIRDRALIEFLYSTGARVSECVSLTVKDINFFTDELIVFGKGHKERIVYLNKTAHSLLKQYLESRGAKPEEPLFSKYNSVESLTPRAVELILKNIGTTAVVHNVHPHRFRRTFATDLWKAKVPVETIRILMGHSNIQTTLRYIDIDPYGVKQAYQNAMSK
;
A
#
# COMPACT_ATOMS: atom_id res chain seq x y z
N MET A 1 -17.38 43.07 0.25
CA MET A 1 -17.48 44.43 0.87
C MET A 1 -16.26 44.79 1.73
N THR A 2 -15.71 43.89 2.53
CA THR A 2 -14.61 44.22 3.48
C THR A 2 -13.27 44.62 2.82
N ILE A 3 -12.86 43.95 1.73
CA ILE A 3 -11.58 44.21 1.05
C ILE A 3 -11.56 45.57 0.37
N LEU A 4 -12.64 45.95 -0.32
CA LEU A 4 -12.73 47.24 -0.99
C LEU A 4 -12.71 48.39 -0.01
N ASN A 5 -13.31 48.22 1.19
CA ASN A 5 -13.27 49.23 2.28
C ASN A 5 -11.88 49.35 2.91
N LEU A 6 -11.15 48.24 3.05
CA LEU A 6 -9.77 48.26 3.57
C LEU A 6 -8.78 48.96 2.62
N MET A 7 -9.03 48.88 1.31
CA MET A 7 -8.11 49.43 0.29
C MET A 7 -8.54 50.84 -0.18
N ARG A 8 -9.58 51.43 0.39
CA ARG A 8 -10.13 52.72 -0.03
C ARG A 8 -9.18 53.92 0.18
N ASN A 9 -8.24 53.79 1.10
CA ASN A 9 -7.24 54.83 1.39
C ASN A 9 -5.96 54.66 0.54
N ASP A 10 -5.75 53.49 -0.05
CA ASP A 10 -4.50 53.14 -0.75
C ASP A 10 -4.65 53.14 -2.27
N LEU A 11 -5.88 53.16 -2.81
CA LEU A 11 -6.18 53.05 -4.25
C LEU A 11 -7.03 54.22 -4.70
N SER A 12 -6.75 54.68 -5.94
CA SER A 12 -7.61 55.70 -6.61
C SER A 12 -8.97 55.09 -6.95
N GLU A 13 -10.00 55.91 -7.16
CA GLU A 13 -11.37 55.47 -7.53
C GLU A 13 -11.38 54.59 -8.78
N SER A 14 -10.55 54.93 -9.79
CA SER A 14 -10.38 54.07 -10.98
C SER A 14 -9.80 52.71 -10.69
N GLN A 15 -8.84 52.63 -9.77
CA GLN A 15 -8.25 51.35 -9.33
C GLN A 15 -9.22 50.55 -8.49
N LEU A 16 -9.99 51.20 -7.60
CA LEU A 16 -11.04 50.55 -6.81
C LEU A 16 -12.16 50.00 -7.68
N SER A 17 -12.56 50.75 -8.73
CA SER A 17 -13.56 50.27 -9.71
C SER A 17 -13.04 49.05 -10.52
N LYS A 18 -11.78 49.07 -10.93
CA LYS A 18 -11.14 47.89 -11.58
C LYS A 18 -11.05 46.71 -10.64
N LEU A 19 -10.65 46.93 -9.39
CA LEU A 19 -10.58 45.91 -8.38
C LEU A 19 -11.97 45.31 -8.07
N LYS A 20 -12.99 46.15 -7.99
CA LYS A 20 -14.39 45.71 -7.82
C LYS A 20 -14.85 44.85 -8.98
N ASN A 21 -14.65 45.29 -10.23
CA ASN A 21 -15.04 44.50 -11.42
C ASN A 21 -14.29 43.15 -11.48
N VAL A 22 -13.01 43.12 -11.13
CA VAL A 22 -12.23 41.88 -11.06
C VAL A 22 -12.74 40.96 -9.95
N LEU A 23 -13.05 41.51 -8.75
CA LEU A 23 -13.61 40.73 -7.65
C LEU A 23 -15.01 40.18 -7.97
N GLU A 24 -15.88 41.01 -8.65
CA GLU A 24 -17.19 40.57 -9.09
C GLU A 24 -17.06 39.46 -10.15
N ALA A 25 -16.21 39.63 -11.15
CA ALA A 25 -15.96 38.62 -12.18
C ALA A 25 -15.39 37.29 -11.55
N ILE A 26 -14.50 37.40 -10.57
CA ILE A 26 -13.98 36.23 -9.84
C ILE A 26 -15.10 35.57 -9.02
N LEU A 27 -15.95 36.35 -8.36
CA LEU A 27 -17.06 35.84 -7.56
C LEU A 27 -18.14 35.20 -8.42
N ASP A 28 -18.45 35.78 -9.60
CA ASP A 28 -19.42 35.25 -10.55
C ASP A 28 -18.93 33.92 -11.16
N VAL A 29 -17.65 33.85 -11.57
CA VAL A 29 -17.06 32.60 -12.07
C VAL A 29 -17.04 31.52 -10.98
N HIS A 30 -16.86 31.90 -9.71
CA HIS A 30 -16.88 30.94 -8.61
C HIS A 30 -18.29 30.63 -8.10
N ALA A 31 -19.29 31.48 -8.35
CA ALA A 31 -20.69 31.18 -8.04
C ALA A 31 -21.27 30.07 -8.93
N GLU A 32 -20.71 29.82 -10.12
CA GLU A 32 -21.09 28.74 -11.02
C GLU A 32 -20.41 27.40 -10.70
N LEU A 33 -19.37 27.40 -9.87
CA LEU A 33 -18.66 26.16 -9.51
C LEU A 33 -19.47 25.36 -8.46
N PRO A 34 -19.57 24.03 -8.65
CA PRO A 34 -20.29 23.20 -7.71
C PRO A 34 -19.59 23.21 -6.33
N PRO A 35 -20.34 23.00 -5.24
CA PRO A 35 -19.78 22.86 -3.90
C PRO A 35 -18.69 21.78 -3.85
N THR A 36 -17.69 21.98 -3.00
CA THR A 36 -16.55 21.04 -2.86
C THR A 36 -17.00 19.59 -2.67
N ASP A 37 -18.06 19.36 -1.88
CA ASP A 37 -18.60 18.01 -1.65
C ASP A 37 -19.18 17.39 -2.93
N GLU A 38 -19.73 18.20 -3.82
CA GLU A 38 -20.21 17.73 -5.12
C GLU A 38 -19.05 17.37 -6.03
N ILE A 39 -18.00 18.17 -6.06
CA ILE A 39 -16.76 17.86 -6.82
C ILE A 39 -16.17 16.54 -6.33
N ILE A 40 -16.11 16.33 -5.01
CA ILE A 40 -15.63 15.08 -4.42
C ILE A 40 -16.51 13.90 -4.87
N ARG A 41 -17.83 14.03 -4.85
CA ARG A 41 -18.75 12.97 -5.33
C ARG A 41 -18.57 12.66 -6.81
N LYS A 42 -18.40 13.68 -7.66
CA LYS A 42 -18.12 13.51 -9.10
C LYS A 42 -16.79 12.76 -9.31
N PHE A 43 -15.75 13.13 -8.58
CA PHE A 43 -14.47 12.43 -8.60
C PHE A 43 -14.61 10.96 -8.17
N GLU A 44 -15.33 10.69 -7.08
CA GLU A 44 -15.60 9.34 -6.59
C GLU A 44 -16.32 8.49 -7.66
N SER A 45 -17.37 9.04 -8.28
CA SER A 45 -18.12 8.38 -9.35
C SER A 45 -17.25 8.10 -10.57
N SER A 46 -16.40 9.05 -10.97
CA SER A 46 -15.45 8.86 -12.08
C SER A 46 -14.46 7.72 -11.80
N LYS A 47 -13.96 7.60 -10.55
CA LYS A 47 -13.05 6.52 -10.17
C LYS A 47 -13.73 5.16 -10.11
N ARG A 48 -14.99 5.10 -9.68
CA ARG A 48 -15.80 3.86 -9.74
C ARG A 48 -16.05 3.41 -11.16
N LEU A 49 -16.37 4.34 -12.06
CA LEU A 49 -16.62 4.05 -13.47
C LEU A 49 -15.41 3.35 -14.14
N VAL A 50 -14.19 3.77 -13.80
CA VAL A 50 -12.96 3.16 -14.34
C VAL A 50 -12.46 1.96 -13.51
N GLY A 51 -13.28 1.41 -12.62
CA GLY A 51 -13.01 0.18 -11.89
C GLY A 51 -11.99 0.30 -10.75
N VAL A 52 -11.78 1.50 -10.20
CA VAL A 52 -10.92 1.67 -9.02
C VAL A 52 -11.62 1.07 -7.79
N LYS A 53 -10.90 0.27 -7.00
CA LYS A 53 -11.44 -0.37 -5.78
C LYS A 53 -11.86 0.67 -4.75
N ASP A 54 -12.98 0.42 -4.04
CA ASP A 54 -13.52 1.30 -3.00
C ASP A 54 -12.51 1.66 -1.91
N THR A 55 -11.65 0.71 -1.51
CA THR A 55 -10.56 0.98 -0.55
C THR A 55 -9.56 2.02 -1.04
N THR A 56 -9.30 2.06 -2.35
CA THR A 56 -8.43 3.07 -2.97
C THR A 56 -9.16 4.41 -3.10
N ILE A 57 -10.45 4.38 -3.45
CA ILE A 57 -11.29 5.58 -3.51
C ILE A 57 -11.38 6.22 -2.12
N SER A 58 -11.64 5.44 -1.08
CA SER A 58 -11.66 5.92 0.31
C SER A 58 -10.34 6.59 0.70
N GLN A 59 -9.21 6.07 0.22
CA GLN A 59 -7.90 6.69 0.47
C GLN A 59 -7.75 8.02 -0.27
N TYR A 60 -8.22 8.15 -1.52
CA TYR A 60 -8.26 9.43 -2.22
C TYR A 60 -9.06 10.47 -1.44
N ILE A 61 -10.28 10.10 -1.04
CA ILE A 61 -11.20 11.00 -0.32
C ILE A 61 -10.60 11.41 1.04
N LEU A 62 -9.99 10.47 1.77
CA LEU A 62 -9.31 10.75 3.04
C LEU A 62 -8.20 11.81 2.85
N GLU A 63 -7.40 11.69 1.79
CA GLU A 63 -6.29 12.61 1.55
C GLU A 63 -6.79 14.01 1.13
N VAL A 64 -7.84 14.09 0.31
CA VAL A 64 -8.49 15.35 -0.08
C VAL A 64 -9.10 16.03 1.16
N ASN A 65 -9.87 15.30 1.96
CA ASN A 65 -10.46 15.83 3.19
C ASN A 65 -9.40 16.25 4.22
N THR A 66 -8.27 15.53 4.27
CA THR A 66 -7.15 15.90 5.15
C THR A 66 -6.52 17.21 4.68
N LEU A 67 -6.36 17.43 3.38
CA LEU A 67 -5.90 18.68 2.81
C LEU A 67 -6.85 19.84 3.20
N LEU A 68 -8.14 19.68 2.94
CA LEU A 68 -9.17 20.71 3.19
C LEU A 68 -9.26 21.12 4.66
N ARG A 69 -9.10 20.18 5.59
CA ARG A 69 -9.07 20.47 7.04
C ARG A 69 -7.85 21.30 7.46
N ASN A 70 -6.76 21.24 6.73
CA ASN A 70 -5.52 21.91 7.07
C ASN A 70 -5.31 23.24 6.32
N ILE A 71 -6.03 23.47 5.22
CA ILE A 71 -5.96 24.72 4.44
C ILE A 71 -7.34 25.38 4.46
N LYS A 72 -7.44 26.56 5.07
CA LYS A 72 -8.67 27.37 5.10
C LYS A 72 -8.80 28.22 3.82
N LYS A 73 -8.81 27.55 2.66
CA LYS A 73 -8.92 28.19 1.35
C LYS A 73 -9.80 27.33 0.44
N PRO A 74 -10.68 27.90 -0.37
CA PRO A 74 -11.47 27.16 -1.35
C PRO A 74 -10.58 26.32 -2.25
N ILE A 75 -11.02 25.09 -2.55
CA ILE A 75 -10.18 24.09 -3.23
C ILE A 75 -9.76 24.52 -4.64
N TYR A 76 -10.60 25.25 -5.34
CA TYR A 76 -10.36 25.80 -6.68
C TYR A 76 -9.40 26.98 -6.71
N LEU A 77 -9.13 27.62 -5.55
CA LEU A 77 -8.15 28.69 -5.39
C LEU A 77 -6.79 28.22 -4.90
N LEU A 78 -6.62 26.91 -4.67
CA LEU A 78 -5.36 26.36 -4.17
C LEU A 78 -4.26 26.44 -5.25
N THR A 79 -3.12 26.98 -4.85
CA THR A 79 -1.95 27.17 -5.68
C THR A 79 -0.84 26.15 -5.33
N THR A 80 0.16 26.03 -6.19
CA THR A 80 1.34 25.19 -5.90
C THR A 80 2.05 25.57 -4.59
N PRO A 81 2.26 26.86 -4.24
CA PRO A 81 2.80 27.24 -2.93
C PRO A 81 1.94 26.76 -1.76
N ASP A 82 0.59 26.87 -1.85
CA ASP A 82 -0.30 26.41 -0.79
C ASP A 82 -0.11 24.92 -0.49
N ILE A 83 0.00 24.10 -1.55
CA ILE A 83 0.20 22.64 -1.41
C ILE A 83 1.60 22.32 -0.86
N LYS A 84 2.64 23.02 -1.31
CA LYS A 84 4.01 22.85 -0.77
C LYS A 84 4.07 23.16 0.72
N ASP A 85 3.49 24.27 1.14
CA ASP A 85 3.45 24.69 2.55
C ASP A 85 2.66 23.69 3.40
N TYR A 86 1.50 23.24 2.91
CA TYR A 86 0.74 22.18 3.58
C TYR A 86 1.56 20.90 3.78
N LEU A 87 2.22 20.42 2.73
CA LEU A 87 2.99 19.17 2.82
C LEU A 87 4.20 19.30 3.75
N ALA A 88 4.86 20.45 3.75
CA ALA A 88 5.97 20.76 4.66
C ALA A 88 5.51 20.75 6.12
N LYS A 89 4.47 21.53 6.45
CA LYS A 89 3.88 21.59 7.79
C LYS A 89 3.32 20.24 8.25
N TYR A 90 2.67 19.51 7.36
CA TYR A 90 2.12 18.19 7.66
C TYR A 90 3.22 17.18 8.00
N ARG A 91 4.34 17.23 7.26
CA ARG A 91 5.50 16.38 7.51
C ARG A 91 6.13 16.69 8.87
N GLU A 92 6.36 17.95 9.15
CA GLU A 92 6.99 18.40 10.40
C GLU A 92 6.13 18.01 11.61
N LYS A 93 4.85 18.39 11.61
CA LYS A 93 3.92 18.13 12.71
C LYS A 93 3.77 16.63 13.03
N ARG A 94 3.85 15.74 12.04
CA ARG A 94 3.61 14.30 12.21
C ARG A 94 4.87 13.45 12.11
N ASN A 95 6.02 14.05 11.90
CA ASN A 95 7.31 13.38 11.72
C ASN A 95 7.24 12.19 10.72
N ILE A 96 6.60 12.40 9.57
CA ILE A 96 6.38 11.34 8.59
C ILE A 96 7.49 11.31 7.53
N SER A 97 7.68 10.12 6.95
CA SER A 97 8.70 9.87 5.93
C SER A 97 8.38 10.58 4.60
N MET A 98 9.41 10.84 3.79
CA MET A 98 9.23 11.35 2.42
C MET A 98 8.44 10.39 1.53
N ILE A 99 8.48 9.07 1.79
CA ILE A 99 7.64 8.07 1.11
C ILE A 99 6.16 8.35 1.36
N THR A 100 5.81 8.69 2.60
CA THR A 100 4.43 9.03 2.96
C THR A 100 3.98 10.30 2.25
N ILE A 101 4.83 11.33 2.19
CA ILE A 101 4.55 12.57 1.44
C ILE A 101 4.39 12.28 -0.06
N GLN A 102 5.25 11.45 -0.66
CA GLN A 102 5.12 11.04 -2.06
C GLN A 102 3.79 10.33 -2.34
N ASN A 103 3.35 9.45 -1.44
CA ASN A 103 2.06 8.78 -1.56
C ASN A 103 0.89 9.77 -1.45
N LYS A 104 0.92 10.71 -0.48
CA LYS A 104 -0.09 11.77 -0.39
C LYS A 104 -0.16 12.59 -1.68
N LEU A 105 0.99 13.02 -2.18
CA LEU A 105 1.07 13.79 -3.41
C LEU A 105 0.48 13.02 -4.61
N ARG A 106 0.68 11.71 -4.69
CA ARG A 106 0.10 10.86 -5.74
C ARG A 106 -1.44 10.85 -5.68
N PHE A 107 -2.02 10.76 -4.48
CA PHE A 107 -3.47 10.81 -4.31
C PHE A 107 -4.02 12.18 -4.67
N LEU A 108 -3.42 13.26 -4.17
CA LEU A 108 -3.80 14.63 -4.50
C LEU A 108 -3.64 14.93 -6.00
N SER A 109 -2.59 14.40 -6.64
CA SER A 109 -2.35 14.54 -8.08
C SER A 109 -3.50 13.95 -8.92
N SER A 110 -4.06 12.81 -8.50
CA SER A 110 -5.21 12.21 -9.18
C SER A 110 -6.47 13.07 -9.05
N PHE A 111 -6.68 13.69 -7.88
CA PHE A 111 -7.83 14.55 -7.65
C PHE A 111 -7.73 15.89 -8.39
N PHE A 112 -6.60 16.59 -8.27
CA PHE A 112 -6.39 17.86 -9.00
C PHE A 112 -6.24 17.67 -10.50
N GLY A 113 -5.81 16.47 -10.95
CA GLY A 113 -5.86 16.08 -12.36
C GLY A 113 -7.29 16.03 -12.87
N PHE A 114 -8.17 15.36 -12.14
CA PHE A 114 -9.60 15.33 -12.44
C PHE A 114 -10.23 16.73 -12.45
N MET A 115 -9.96 17.55 -11.42
CA MET A 115 -10.48 18.91 -11.38
C MET A 115 -10.06 19.76 -12.58
N PHE A 116 -8.84 19.57 -13.06
CA PHE A 116 -8.33 20.25 -14.24
C PHE A 116 -8.97 19.74 -15.54
N GLU A 117 -9.15 18.42 -15.67
CA GLU A 117 -9.78 17.76 -16.81
C GLU A 117 -11.26 18.12 -16.97
N GLU A 118 -11.97 18.28 -15.83
CA GLU A 118 -13.38 18.70 -15.78
C GLU A 118 -13.58 20.24 -15.84
N GLY A 119 -12.50 21.01 -15.94
CA GLY A 119 -12.57 22.47 -16.03
C GLY A 119 -12.92 23.20 -14.73
N PHE A 120 -12.85 22.54 -13.56
CA PHE A 120 -13.07 23.20 -12.27
C PHE A 120 -11.91 24.11 -11.85
N ILE A 121 -10.74 23.93 -12.44
CA ILE A 121 -9.54 24.75 -12.22
C ILE A 121 -8.77 24.95 -13.54
N ASP A 122 -8.23 26.14 -13.75
CA ASP A 122 -7.43 26.48 -14.95
C ASP A 122 -6.01 25.91 -14.90
N LYS A 123 -5.48 25.68 -13.69
CA LYS A 123 -4.12 25.19 -13.47
C LYS A 123 -4.10 24.12 -12.39
N ASN A 124 -3.47 22.99 -12.71
CA ASN A 124 -3.25 21.94 -11.73
C ASN A 124 -2.12 22.32 -10.74
N PRO A 125 -2.42 22.57 -9.45
CA PRO A 125 -1.43 23.04 -8.48
C PRO A 125 -0.34 22.00 -8.15
N ILE A 126 -0.58 20.71 -8.48
CA ILE A 126 0.37 19.64 -8.24
C ILE A 126 1.48 19.60 -9.30
N LYS A 127 1.19 20.00 -10.56
CA LYS A 127 2.19 19.97 -11.64
C LYS A 127 3.45 20.80 -11.35
N GLY A 128 3.31 21.88 -10.56
CA GLY A 128 4.44 22.71 -10.13
C GLY A 128 5.27 22.13 -8.97
N ILE A 129 4.88 20.97 -8.44
CA ILE A 129 5.64 20.27 -7.40
C ILE A 129 6.55 19.26 -8.09
N GLY A 130 7.86 19.51 -8.05
CA GLY A 130 8.85 18.62 -8.65
C GLY A 130 8.81 17.20 -8.08
N ARG A 131 9.53 16.30 -8.72
CA ARG A 131 9.63 14.90 -8.29
C ARG A 131 10.26 14.82 -6.89
N ILE A 132 9.54 14.21 -5.94
CA ILE A 132 10.07 13.95 -4.61
C ILE A 132 11.09 12.80 -4.71
N PHE A 133 12.32 13.09 -4.37
CA PHE A 133 13.36 12.08 -4.25
C PHE A 133 13.18 11.33 -2.93
N VAL A 134 13.08 10.02 -3.04
CA VAL A 134 13.02 9.11 -1.88
C VAL A 134 14.16 8.12 -2.02
N GLU A 135 15.00 8.09 -1.01
CA GLU A 135 16.06 7.10 -0.90
C GLU A 135 15.44 5.70 -0.83
N LYS A 136 15.79 4.85 -1.77
CA LYS A 136 15.31 3.46 -1.79
C LYS A 136 16.12 2.65 -0.77
N ARG A 137 15.60 2.46 0.41
CA ARG A 137 16.18 1.53 1.37
C ARG A 137 15.84 0.10 0.97
N ILE A 138 16.87 -0.72 0.78
CA ILE A 138 16.72 -2.16 0.57
C ILE A 138 16.14 -2.76 1.85
N LYS A 139 14.94 -3.30 1.72
CA LYS A 139 14.29 -3.98 2.85
C LYS A 139 14.83 -5.41 2.91
N LYS A 140 15.52 -5.79 3.97
CA LYS A 140 16.16 -7.12 4.12
C LYS A 140 15.13 -8.24 4.38
N ALA A 141 15.41 -9.43 3.85
CA ALA A 141 14.78 -10.70 4.24
C ALA A 141 15.06 -11.04 5.71
N PHE A 142 14.44 -12.06 6.25
CA PHE A 142 14.89 -12.64 7.53
C PHE A 142 16.19 -13.42 7.30
N THR A 143 17.07 -13.41 8.29
CA THR A 143 18.18 -14.35 8.34
C THR A 143 17.70 -15.71 8.85
N PRO A 144 18.45 -16.80 8.64
CA PRO A 144 18.13 -18.12 9.23
C PRO A 144 17.96 -18.05 10.75
N GLU A 145 18.78 -17.26 11.42
CA GLU A 145 18.76 -17.05 12.89
C GLU A 145 17.50 -16.28 13.31
N ASP A 146 17.11 -15.24 12.53
CA ASP A 146 15.85 -14.52 12.74
C ASP A 146 14.66 -15.49 12.66
N LEU A 147 14.61 -16.33 11.62
CA LEU A 147 13.55 -17.33 11.42
C LEU A 147 13.50 -18.35 12.55
N ALA A 148 14.66 -18.83 13.04
CA ALA A 148 14.73 -19.74 14.15
C ALA A 148 14.12 -19.11 15.41
N ARG A 149 14.57 -17.91 15.79
CA ARG A 149 14.03 -17.17 16.96
C ARG A 149 12.52 -16.89 16.84
N ILE A 150 12.05 -16.51 15.67
CA ILE A 150 10.62 -16.30 15.41
C ILE A 150 9.85 -17.60 15.64
N ARG A 151 10.36 -18.70 15.14
CA ARG A 151 9.78 -20.04 15.30
C ARG A 151 9.68 -20.47 16.75
N ASP A 152 10.73 -20.28 17.50
CA ASP A 152 10.82 -20.68 18.92
C ASP A 152 9.96 -19.80 19.83
N SER A 153 9.66 -18.58 19.38
CA SER A 153 8.81 -17.62 20.11
C SER A 153 7.31 -17.78 19.86
N CYS A 154 6.89 -18.77 19.09
CA CYS A 154 5.46 -19.04 18.87
C CYS A 154 4.86 -19.76 20.09
N SER A 155 3.83 -19.17 20.70
CA SER A 155 3.14 -19.70 21.86
C SER A 155 2.05 -20.72 21.54
N SER A 156 1.64 -20.82 20.27
CA SER A 156 0.56 -21.72 19.85
C SER A 156 0.88 -22.43 18.53
N ILE A 157 0.27 -23.63 18.36
CA ILE A 157 0.37 -24.39 17.10
C ILE A 157 -0.20 -23.59 15.93
N ARG A 158 -1.27 -22.80 16.13
CA ARG A 158 -1.83 -21.90 15.12
C ARG A 158 -0.80 -20.89 14.64
N ASP A 159 -0.12 -20.21 15.55
CA ASP A 159 0.82 -19.15 15.23
C ASP A 159 2.06 -19.74 14.53
N ARG A 160 2.48 -20.93 14.94
CA ARG A 160 3.55 -21.67 14.28
C ARG A 160 3.14 -22.09 12.86
N ALA A 161 1.94 -22.64 12.67
CA ALA A 161 1.40 -22.99 11.37
C ALA A 161 1.27 -21.75 10.46
N LEU A 162 0.82 -20.62 11.03
CA LEU A 162 0.66 -19.35 10.28
C LEU A 162 1.99 -18.82 9.72
N ILE A 163 3.06 -18.81 10.51
CA ILE A 163 4.37 -18.33 10.02
C ILE A 163 4.97 -19.28 9.00
N GLU A 164 4.85 -20.60 9.19
CA GLU A 164 5.34 -21.57 8.20
C GLU A 164 4.52 -21.51 6.90
N PHE A 165 3.22 -21.32 6.99
CA PHE A 165 2.39 -21.08 5.81
C PHE A 165 2.83 -19.83 5.03
N LEU A 166 3.00 -18.70 5.70
CA LEU A 166 3.44 -17.44 5.06
C LEU A 166 4.84 -17.57 4.46
N TYR A 167 5.73 -18.29 5.12
CA TYR A 167 7.09 -18.54 4.65
C TYR A 167 7.12 -19.50 3.45
N SER A 168 6.37 -20.60 3.53
CA SER A 168 6.34 -21.64 2.50
C SER A 168 5.70 -21.18 1.19
N THR A 169 4.57 -20.45 1.29
CA THR A 169 3.76 -20.08 0.11
C THR A 169 4.11 -18.71 -0.45
N GLY A 170 4.72 -17.83 0.36
CA GLY A 170 4.88 -16.43 0.02
C GLY A 170 3.55 -15.70 -0.24
N ALA A 171 2.41 -16.22 0.22
CA ALA A 171 1.10 -15.64 0.03
C ALA A 171 0.98 -14.22 0.63
N ARG A 172 0.12 -13.39 0.06
CA ARG A 172 -0.25 -12.11 0.68
C ARG A 172 -1.14 -12.37 1.90
N VAL A 173 -1.07 -11.48 2.89
CA VAL A 173 -1.92 -11.63 4.08
C VAL A 173 -3.40 -11.69 3.74
N SER A 174 -3.88 -10.91 2.77
CA SER A 174 -5.26 -10.95 2.30
C SER A 174 -5.63 -12.28 1.65
N GLU A 175 -4.71 -12.91 0.93
CA GLU A 175 -4.89 -14.24 0.35
C GLU A 175 -4.94 -15.29 1.47
N CYS A 176 -4.04 -15.22 2.44
CA CYS A 176 -3.97 -16.14 3.57
C CYS A 176 -5.27 -16.16 4.40
N VAL A 177 -5.86 -15.00 4.70
CA VAL A 177 -7.07 -14.92 5.54
C VAL A 177 -8.37 -15.23 4.78
N SER A 178 -8.34 -15.27 3.45
CA SER A 178 -9.51 -15.63 2.63
C SER A 178 -9.63 -17.13 2.38
N LEU A 179 -8.61 -17.92 2.73
CA LEU A 179 -8.60 -19.37 2.51
C LEU A 179 -9.48 -20.11 3.52
N THR A 180 -10.08 -21.18 3.04
CA THR A 180 -10.76 -22.21 3.83
C THR A 180 -9.95 -23.49 3.86
N VAL A 181 -10.30 -24.43 4.73
CA VAL A 181 -9.58 -25.71 4.87
C VAL A 181 -9.61 -26.52 3.57
N LYS A 182 -10.75 -26.51 2.84
CA LYS A 182 -10.93 -27.24 1.58
C LYS A 182 -10.08 -26.72 0.42
N ASP A 183 -9.56 -25.47 0.53
CA ASP A 183 -8.72 -24.89 -0.53
C ASP A 183 -7.31 -25.51 -0.56
N ILE A 184 -6.96 -26.34 0.44
CA ILE A 184 -5.69 -27.04 0.51
C ILE A 184 -5.85 -28.48 0.05
N ASN A 185 -5.08 -28.87 -0.96
CA ASN A 185 -4.88 -30.26 -1.28
C ASN A 185 -3.66 -30.82 -0.52
N PHE A 186 -3.92 -31.49 0.61
CA PHE A 186 -2.86 -32.11 1.43
C PHE A 186 -2.21 -33.33 0.79
N PHE A 187 -2.74 -33.83 -0.32
CA PHE A 187 -2.11 -34.93 -1.06
C PHE A 187 -1.01 -34.43 -2.01
N THR A 188 -1.25 -33.27 -2.67
CA THR A 188 -0.27 -32.69 -3.61
C THR A 188 0.52 -31.53 -3.01
N ASP A 189 0.19 -31.09 -1.79
CA ASP A 189 0.73 -29.88 -1.14
C ASP A 189 0.47 -28.59 -1.91
N GLU A 190 -0.64 -28.54 -2.66
CA GLU A 190 -1.01 -27.42 -3.51
C GLU A 190 -2.24 -26.67 -2.97
N LEU A 191 -2.25 -25.38 -3.22
CA LEU A 191 -3.44 -24.57 -3.01
C LEU A 191 -3.51 -23.41 -4.02
N ILE A 192 -4.73 -23.04 -4.37
CA ILE A 192 -4.98 -21.90 -5.25
C ILE A 192 -5.24 -20.67 -4.43
N VAL A 193 -4.52 -19.60 -4.72
CA VAL A 193 -4.73 -18.29 -4.09
C VAL A 193 -5.15 -17.25 -5.11
N PHE A 194 -6.09 -16.37 -4.70
CA PHE A 194 -6.65 -15.33 -5.57
C PHE A 194 -5.96 -13.99 -5.31
N GLY A 195 -5.20 -13.53 -6.29
CA GLY A 195 -4.47 -12.27 -6.25
C GLY A 195 -5.31 -11.04 -6.61
N LYS A 196 -4.65 -9.90 -6.78
CA LYS A 196 -5.28 -8.66 -7.23
C LYS A 196 -5.90 -8.85 -8.62
N GLY A 197 -7.19 -8.51 -8.77
CA GLY A 197 -7.94 -8.66 -10.03
C GLY A 197 -8.38 -10.09 -10.31
N HIS A 198 -8.63 -10.89 -9.25
CA HIS A 198 -9.09 -12.30 -9.34
C HIS A 198 -8.16 -13.21 -10.15
N LYS A 199 -6.88 -12.87 -10.28
CA LYS A 199 -5.90 -13.76 -10.92
C LYS A 199 -5.54 -14.88 -9.96
N GLU A 200 -5.79 -16.09 -10.39
CA GLU A 200 -5.42 -17.31 -9.69
C GLU A 200 -3.94 -17.64 -9.86
N ARG A 201 -3.35 -18.24 -8.84
CA ARG A 201 -2.07 -18.91 -8.94
C ARG A 201 -1.99 -20.06 -7.95
N ILE A 202 -1.27 -21.10 -8.33
CA ILE A 202 -0.94 -22.20 -7.44
C ILE A 202 0.26 -21.77 -6.58
N VAL A 203 0.20 -22.09 -5.29
CA VAL A 203 1.31 -22.03 -4.35
C VAL A 203 1.45 -23.37 -3.63
N TYR A 204 2.61 -23.63 -3.05
CA TYR A 204 2.98 -24.94 -2.54
C TYR A 204 3.32 -24.88 -1.05
N LEU A 205 2.96 -25.94 -0.33
CA LEU A 205 3.37 -26.16 1.06
C LEU A 205 4.69 -26.95 1.09
N ASN A 206 5.62 -26.51 1.89
CA ASN A 206 6.74 -27.37 2.26
C ASN A 206 6.32 -28.35 3.37
N LYS A 207 7.12 -29.38 3.60
CA LYS A 207 6.82 -30.46 4.57
C LYS A 207 6.51 -29.92 5.98
N THR A 208 7.20 -28.89 6.41
CA THR A 208 7.01 -28.28 7.75
C THR A 208 5.65 -27.59 7.82
N ALA A 209 5.30 -26.77 6.82
CA ALA A 209 4.01 -26.10 6.75
C ALA A 209 2.86 -27.11 6.67
N HIS A 210 3.00 -28.15 5.84
CA HIS A 210 2.05 -29.26 5.75
C HIS A 210 1.77 -29.87 7.14
N SER A 211 2.82 -30.35 7.82
CA SER A 211 2.69 -31.03 9.10
C SER A 211 2.04 -30.15 10.17
N LEU A 212 2.49 -28.88 10.28
CA LEU A 212 1.98 -27.94 11.29
C LEU A 212 0.55 -27.49 11.00
N LEU A 213 0.18 -27.32 9.73
CA LEU A 213 -1.19 -27.02 9.35
C LEU A 213 -2.11 -28.19 9.70
N LYS A 214 -1.72 -29.41 9.37
CA LYS A 214 -2.49 -30.61 9.71
C LYS A 214 -2.71 -30.72 11.22
N GLN A 215 -1.66 -30.60 12.02
CA GLN A 215 -1.75 -30.62 13.49
C GLN A 215 -2.65 -29.51 14.02
N TYR A 216 -2.55 -28.28 13.48
CA TYR A 216 -3.40 -27.16 13.89
C TYR A 216 -4.86 -27.41 13.56
N LEU A 217 -5.17 -27.90 12.35
CA LEU A 217 -6.55 -28.16 11.93
C LEU A 217 -7.16 -29.32 12.73
N GLU A 218 -6.41 -30.37 12.98
CA GLU A 218 -6.83 -31.49 13.83
C GLU A 218 -7.09 -31.04 15.28
N SER A 219 -6.20 -30.19 15.84
CA SER A 219 -6.33 -29.72 17.24
C SER A 219 -7.59 -28.89 17.49
N ARG A 220 -8.16 -28.26 16.47
CA ARG A 220 -9.41 -27.49 16.57
C ARG A 220 -10.63 -28.18 15.95
N GLY A 221 -10.50 -29.42 15.45
CA GLY A 221 -11.58 -30.13 14.79
C GLY A 221 -12.15 -29.38 13.56
N ALA A 222 -11.26 -28.80 12.74
CA ALA A 222 -11.64 -27.94 11.64
C ALA A 222 -12.44 -28.64 10.55
N LYS A 223 -13.53 -28.00 10.09
CA LYS A 223 -14.34 -28.48 8.96
C LYS A 223 -13.85 -27.88 7.63
N PRO A 224 -14.14 -28.53 6.49
CA PRO A 224 -13.68 -28.09 5.17
C PRO A 224 -14.03 -26.64 4.80
N GLU A 225 -15.23 -26.19 5.16
CA GLU A 225 -15.73 -24.85 4.84
C GLU A 225 -15.27 -23.75 5.80
N GLU A 226 -14.63 -24.14 6.91
CA GLU A 226 -14.15 -23.17 7.87
C GLU A 226 -12.88 -22.46 7.38
N PRO A 227 -12.64 -21.23 7.87
CA PRO A 227 -11.40 -20.50 7.54
C PRO A 227 -10.15 -21.31 7.90
N LEU A 228 -9.15 -21.26 7.05
CA LEU A 228 -7.87 -21.91 7.29
C LEU A 228 -7.24 -21.43 8.62
N PHE A 229 -7.26 -20.13 8.87
CA PHE A 229 -6.82 -19.55 10.14
C PHE A 229 -7.95 -18.78 10.82
N SER A 230 -8.35 -19.25 11.98
CA SER A 230 -9.43 -18.66 12.77
C SER A 230 -8.92 -17.89 13.99
N LYS A 231 -9.78 -17.04 14.55
CA LYS A 231 -9.58 -16.44 15.87
C LYS A 231 -9.52 -17.54 16.94
N TYR A 232 -8.94 -17.21 18.07
CA TYR A 232 -8.88 -18.17 19.19
C TYR A 232 -10.30 -18.51 19.67
N ASN A 233 -10.58 -19.82 19.85
CA ASN A 233 -11.88 -20.36 20.25
C ASN A 233 -13.07 -19.85 19.40
N SER A 234 -12.86 -19.67 18.12
CA SER A 234 -13.89 -19.17 17.19
C SER A 234 -13.71 -19.79 15.81
N VAL A 235 -14.81 -19.87 15.05
CA VAL A 235 -14.81 -20.24 13.62
C VAL A 235 -14.67 -19.01 12.70
N GLU A 236 -14.50 -17.81 13.28
CA GLU A 236 -14.31 -16.60 12.47
C GLU A 236 -12.86 -16.51 11.94
N SER A 237 -12.73 -16.13 10.67
CA SER A 237 -11.45 -15.89 10.05
C SER A 237 -10.62 -14.82 10.77
N LEU A 238 -9.31 -14.99 10.77
CA LEU A 238 -8.40 -13.90 11.12
C LEU A 238 -8.54 -12.75 10.11
N THR A 239 -8.51 -11.53 10.59
CA THR A 239 -8.36 -10.36 9.71
C THR A 239 -6.89 -10.11 9.37
N PRO A 240 -6.57 -9.42 8.24
CA PRO A 240 -5.20 -9.01 7.94
C PRO A 240 -4.53 -8.27 9.11
N ARG A 241 -5.29 -7.42 9.80
CA ARG A 241 -4.81 -6.67 10.96
C ARG A 241 -4.50 -7.57 12.15
N ALA A 242 -5.32 -8.61 12.39
CA ALA A 242 -5.05 -9.59 13.45
C ALA A 242 -3.76 -10.38 13.16
N VAL A 243 -3.54 -10.81 11.91
CA VAL A 243 -2.29 -11.46 11.49
C VAL A 243 -1.08 -10.54 11.72
N GLU A 244 -1.17 -9.27 11.33
CA GLU A 244 -0.08 -8.29 11.57
C GLU A 244 0.23 -8.14 13.06
N LEU A 245 -0.81 -8.12 13.91
CA LEU A 245 -0.64 -8.01 15.37
C LEU A 245 0.02 -9.26 15.97
N ILE A 246 -0.45 -10.46 15.57
CA ILE A 246 0.16 -11.73 15.97
C ILE A 246 1.66 -11.72 15.61
N LEU A 247 2.00 -11.43 14.38
CA LEU A 247 3.38 -11.41 13.91
C LEU A 247 4.23 -10.35 14.63
N LYS A 248 3.66 -9.18 14.91
CA LYS A 248 4.33 -8.14 15.69
C LYS A 248 4.65 -8.61 17.10
N ASN A 249 3.70 -9.26 17.77
CA ASN A 249 3.89 -9.80 19.13
C ASN A 249 4.95 -10.90 19.15
N ILE A 250 4.90 -11.85 18.20
CA ILE A 250 5.95 -12.87 18.03
C ILE A 250 7.32 -12.21 17.83
N GLY A 251 7.39 -11.18 16.97
CA GLY A 251 8.63 -10.44 16.73
C GLY A 251 9.17 -9.74 17.98
N THR A 252 8.29 -9.22 18.84
CA THR A 252 8.69 -8.63 20.11
C THR A 252 9.29 -9.67 21.04
N THR A 253 8.66 -10.84 21.19
CA THR A 253 9.16 -11.96 22.00
C THR A 253 10.48 -12.52 21.45
N ALA A 254 10.58 -12.66 20.13
CA ALA A 254 11.78 -13.15 19.44
C ALA A 254 12.96 -12.15 19.44
N VAL A 255 12.73 -10.90 19.85
CA VAL A 255 13.69 -9.79 19.71
C VAL A 255 14.10 -9.61 18.23
N VAL A 256 13.13 -9.75 17.32
CA VAL A 256 13.31 -9.55 15.87
C VAL A 256 12.43 -8.39 15.40
N HIS A 257 13.08 -7.35 14.87
CA HIS A 257 12.35 -6.18 14.40
C HIS A 257 11.62 -6.41 13.08
N ASN A 258 10.51 -5.67 12.87
CA ASN A 258 9.77 -5.64 11.62
C ASN A 258 9.27 -7.01 11.15
N VAL A 259 8.74 -7.83 12.07
CA VAL A 259 8.08 -9.09 11.73
C VAL A 259 6.67 -8.80 11.22
N HIS A 260 6.44 -9.01 9.93
CA HIS A 260 5.17 -8.75 9.24
C HIS A 260 5.05 -9.60 7.96
N PRO A 261 3.82 -9.83 7.41
CA PRO A 261 3.61 -10.78 6.31
C PRO A 261 4.48 -10.50 5.07
N HIS A 262 4.65 -9.23 4.69
CA HIS A 262 5.49 -8.90 3.53
C HIS A 262 6.98 -9.22 3.71
N ARG A 263 7.47 -9.33 4.95
CA ARG A 263 8.86 -9.75 5.17
C ARG A 263 9.01 -11.26 4.99
N PHE A 264 8.03 -12.08 5.38
CA PHE A 264 7.99 -13.51 5.05
C PHE A 264 7.97 -13.74 3.55
N ARG A 265 7.09 -13.05 2.84
CA ARG A 265 7.01 -13.12 1.40
C ARG A 265 8.31 -12.72 0.70
N ARG A 266 9.01 -11.72 1.23
CA ARG A 266 10.34 -11.33 0.74
C ARG A 266 11.36 -12.43 1.00
N THR A 267 11.37 -13.00 2.20
CA THR A 267 12.27 -14.08 2.57
C THR A 267 12.06 -15.29 1.65
N PHE A 268 10.82 -15.69 1.41
CA PHE A 268 10.47 -16.72 0.43
C PHE A 268 11.11 -16.44 -0.95
N ALA A 269 10.91 -15.25 -1.50
CA ALA A 269 11.48 -14.91 -2.80
C ALA A 269 13.03 -14.88 -2.80
N THR A 270 13.63 -14.37 -1.72
CA THR A 270 15.08 -14.31 -1.55
C THR A 270 15.69 -15.73 -1.43
N ASP A 271 15.05 -16.62 -0.69
CA ASP A 271 15.55 -17.98 -0.49
C ASP A 271 15.40 -18.83 -1.76
N LEU A 272 14.31 -18.68 -2.52
CA LEU A 272 14.18 -19.27 -3.85
C LEU A 272 15.28 -18.77 -4.80
N TRP A 273 15.58 -17.49 -4.78
CA TRP A 273 16.67 -16.93 -5.58
C TRP A 273 18.04 -17.49 -5.18
N LYS A 274 18.32 -17.59 -3.89
CA LYS A 274 19.55 -18.23 -3.38
C LYS A 274 19.64 -19.70 -3.77
N ALA A 275 18.51 -20.39 -3.83
CA ALA A 275 18.39 -21.75 -4.33
C ALA A 275 18.48 -21.87 -5.86
N LYS A 276 18.83 -20.78 -6.56
CA LYS A 276 18.99 -20.72 -8.02
C LYS A 276 17.70 -20.96 -8.83
N VAL A 277 16.53 -20.77 -8.23
CA VAL A 277 15.26 -20.81 -8.96
C VAL A 277 15.19 -19.64 -9.95
N PRO A 278 14.82 -19.86 -11.22
CA PRO A 278 14.72 -18.80 -12.22
C PRO A 278 13.78 -17.67 -11.76
N VAL A 279 14.18 -16.42 -12.01
CA VAL A 279 13.40 -15.24 -11.58
C VAL A 279 11.97 -15.24 -12.13
N GLU A 280 11.78 -15.78 -13.32
CA GLU A 280 10.46 -15.90 -13.93
C GLU A 280 9.56 -16.88 -13.15
N THR A 281 10.11 -18.00 -12.69
CA THR A 281 9.40 -18.95 -11.81
C THR A 281 9.04 -18.28 -10.48
N ILE A 282 9.98 -17.53 -9.88
CA ILE A 282 9.71 -16.76 -8.67
C ILE A 282 8.61 -15.73 -8.91
N ARG A 283 8.61 -15.04 -10.05
CA ARG A 283 7.58 -14.08 -10.45
C ARG A 283 6.18 -14.73 -10.48
N ILE A 284 6.08 -15.91 -11.08
CA ILE A 284 4.83 -16.69 -11.19
C ILE A 284 4.34 -17.07 -9.78
N LEU A 285 5.19 -17.69 -8.96
CA LEU A 285 4.88 -18.10 -7.58
C LEU A 285 4.44 -16.91 -6.72
N MET A 286 5.07 -15.76 -6.90
CA MET A 286 4.71 -14.51 -6.23
C MET A 286 3.43 -13.86 -6.79
N GLY A 287 2.98 -14.23 -8.00
CA GLY A 287 1.86 -13.58 -8.69
C GLY A 287 2.13 -12.08 -8.92
N HIS A 288 3.32 -11.77 -9.43
CA HIS A 288 3.67 -10.42 -9.85
C HIS A 288 3.40 -10.25 -11.35
N SER A 289 2.55 -9.28 -11.71
CA SER A 289 2.29 -8.92 -13.11
C SER A 289 3.51 -8.31 -13.80
N ASN A 290 4.43 -7.70 -13.02
CA ASN A 290 5.64 -7.06 -13.53
C ASN A 290 6.87 -7.64 -12.82
N ILE A 291 7.84 -8.11 -13.60
CA ILE A 291 9.11 -8.68 -13.13
C ILE A 291 9.91 -7.70 -12.26
N GLN A 292 9.83 -6.40 -12.53
CA GLN A 292 10.46 -5.34 -11.73
C GLN A 292 10.05 -5.39 -10.24
N THR A 293 8.85 -5.92 -9.96
CA THR A 293 8.40 -6.12 -8.59
C THR A 293 9.14 -7.26 -7.91
N THR A 294 9.45 -8.33 -8.64
CA THR A 294 10.24 -9.48 -8.15
C THR A 294 11.70 -9.09 -7.95
N LEU A 295 12.28 -8.36 -8.89
CA LEU A 295 13.68 -7.90 -8.82
C LEU A 295 13.96 -7.01 -7.59
N ARG A 296 12.96 -6.41 -6.97
CA ARG A 296 13.13 -5.66 -5.69
C ARG A 296 13.43 -6.55 -4.49
N TYR A 297 13.17 -7.85 -4.60
CA TYR A 297 13.45 -8.84 -3.55
C TYR A 297 14.76 -9.60 -3.80
N ILE A 298 15.30 -9.47 -5.01
CA ILE A 298 16.52 -10.11 -5.43
C ILE A 298 17.66 -9.13 -5.17
N ASP A 299 18.44 -9.40 -4.15
CA ASP A 299 19.72 -8.73 -3.93
C ASP A 299 20.67 -9.26 -5.00
N ILE A 300 20.98 -8.44 -5.99
CA ILE A 300 22.00 -8.79 -6.99
C ILE A 300 23.34 -8.67 -6.29
N ASP A 301 23.79 -9.79 -5.72
CA ASP A 301 25.14 -9.90 -5.19
C ASP A 301 26.15 -9.77 -6.35
N PRO A 302 26.98 -8.72 -6.38
CA PRO A 302 28.01 -8.57 -7.43
C PRO A 302 28.97 -9.76 -7.49
N TYR A 303 29.20 -10.43 -6.35
CA TYR A 303 30.03 -11.63 -6.28
C TYR A 303 29.35 -12.84 -6.95
N GLY A 304 28.05 -13.00 -6.74
CA GLY A 304 27.26 -14.03 -7.41
C GLY A 304 27.20 -13.85 -8.93
N VAL A 305 27.19 -12.60 -9.42
CA VAL A 305 27.27 -12.29 -10.85
C VAL A 305 28.61 -12.73 -11.42
N LYS A 306 29.73 -12.44 -10.72
CA LYS A 306 31.06 -12.85 -11.14
C LYS A 306 31.20 -14.38 -11.18
N GLN A 307 30.72 -15.09 -10.16
CA GLN A 307 30.74 -16.56 -10.15
C GLN A 307 29.89 -17.16 -11.27
N ALA A 308 28.67 -16.63 -11.50
CA ALA A 308 27.81 -17.10 -12.58
C ALA A 308 28.48 -16.93 -13.95
N TYR A 309 29.13 -15.77 -14.18
CA TYR A 309 29.90 -15.53 -15.41
C TYR A 309 31.06 -16.54 -15.54
N GLN A 310 31.87 -16.70 -14.49
CA GLN A 310 32.99 -17.65 -14.51
C GLN A 310 32.54 -19.07 -14.79
N ASN A 311 31.46 -19.54 -14.13
CA ASN A 311 30.91 -20.90 -14.34
C ASN A 311 30.35 -21.09 -15.77
N ALA A 312 29.80 -20.04 -16.39
CA ALA A 312 29.26 -20.12 -17.75
C ALA A 312 30.38 -20.11 -18.82
N MET A 313 31.47 -19.40 -18.56
CA MET A 313 32.57 -19.23 -19.52
C MET A 313 33.73 -20.22 -19.30
N SER A 314 33.66 -21.07 -18.30
CA SER A 314 34.65 -22.14 -18.01
C SER A 314 34.30 -23.47 -18.65
N LYS A 315 33.32 -23.51 -19.60
CA LYS A 315 32.92 -24.70 -20.33
C LYS A 315 33.64 -24.81 -21.65
#